data_97d2d9959a6966d6bc92f39059454655
#
_entry.id   97d2d9959a6966d6bc92f39059454655
#
_cell.length_a   1.000
_cell.length_b   1.000
_cell.length_c   1.000
_cell.angle_alpha   90.00
_cell.angle_beta   90.00
_cell.angle_gamma   90.00
#
_symmetry.space_group_name_H-M   'P 1'
#
loop_
_entity.id
_entity.type
_entity.pdbx_description
1 polymer ?
#
loop_
_entity_poly.entity_id
_entity_poly.type
_entity_poly.pdbx_seq_one_letter_code
_entity_poly.pdbx_strand_id
1 'polypeptide(L)'
;MAIAHAPPTDVQKQVLARIDEDEVVRLACDLIRIPSFTTEETPCAEWLGNYLRDQGLAAELQEIEPGRKQAVARLHGTGGGRSIMLNGHIDIDPLAGGWTRDPFQPWIADGRLYGHGIYNMKAGVTACIMAALALKRSGVRLRGDVVVACVAAELNSGVGTIHAINHGYRTDMAVVAEPYGARTIITKHTGTMDLVVHTLGRATHISKKEQGVDAISKMMRAIAAINAMKLTHTHDPELPGVPRLNVGSVIGGRGRTYNLRGAYTVSDFCSCYVNIRFNTSQSGETIMADFRRTLDALAAEDPEFKYEIEFPPEPSRGLGRLAKAAVDVPVTEPVVQMVKRNLRTLSGQEPEHLGVRLPQSYAGNDTTHLWQAGIPCCLYGPGGGYTDYHDVHIDLDELFLVTRVLALTALEAAA
;
A
#
# COMPACT_ATOMS: atom_id res chain seq x y z
N MET A 1 23.93 -29.81 4.73
CA MET A 1 25.15 -29.20 4.13
C MET A 1 24.88 -27.70 4.06
N ALA A 2 25.62 -26.86 4.79
CA ALA A 2 25.57 -25.43 4.66
C ALA A 2 26.12 -25.08 3.26
N ILE A 3 25.29 -24.52 2.40
CA ILE A 3 25.72 -24.00 1.10
C ILE A 3 26.64 -22.81 1.42
N ALA A 4 27.94 -22.92 1.14
CA ALA A 4 28.88 -21.83 1.31
C ALA A 4 28.42 -20.65 0.42
N HIS A 5 28.05 -19.53 1.05
CA HIS A 5 27.67 -18.32 0.33
C HIS A 5 28.93 -17.57 -0.09
N ALA A 6 28.96 -17.12 -1.34
CA ALA A 6 30.04 -16.26 -1.80
C ALA A 6 29.97 -14.93 -1.04
N PRO A 7 31.08 -14.47 -0.45
CA PRO A 7 31.12 -13.18 0.23
C PRO A 7 30.88 -12.04 -0.77
N PRO A 8 30.49 -10.84 -0.30
CA PRO A 8 30.36 -9.68 -1.16
C PRO A 8 31.62 -9.40 -1.97
N THR A 9 31.45 -9.10 -3.25
CA THR A 9 32.53 -8.66 -4.15
C THR A 9 33.12 -7.33 -3.70
N ASP A 10 34.27 -6.93 -4.21
CA ASP A 10 34.91 -5.67 -3.83
C ASP A 10 34.04 -4.46 -4.22
N VAL A 11 33.34 -4.52 -5.36
CA VAL A 11 32.39 -3.48 -5.77
C VAL A 11 31.20 -3.42 -4.80
N GLN A 12 30.67 -4.57 -4.39
CA GLN A 12 29.60 -4.61 -3.39
C GLN A 12 30.06 -4.05 -2.04
N LYS A 13 31.28 -4.40 -1.59
CA LYS A 13 31.87 -3.83 -0.35
C LYS A 13 32.04 -2.32 -0.45
N GLN A 14 32.46 -1.80 -1.62
CA GLN A 14 32.58 -0.35 -1.87
C GLN A 14 31.24 0.37 -1.70
N VAL A 15 30.13 -0.21 -2.21
CA VAL A 15 28.79 0.36 -2.03
C VAL A 15 28.35 0.25 -0.57
N LEU A 16 28.49 -0.91 0.05
CA LEU A 16 28.08 -1.15 1.44
C LEU A 16 28.80 -0.23 2.43
N ALA A 17 30.06 0.10 2.19
CA ALA A 17 30.87 1.02 3.00
C ALA A 17 30.34 2.49 2.95
N ARG A 18 29.35 2.79 2.11
CA ARG A 18 28.71 4.12 2.02
C ARG A 18 27.38 4.19 2.75
N ILE A 19 26.94 3.12 3.40
CA ILE A 19 25.76 3.10 4.25
C ILE A 19 26.20 3.40 5.68
N ASP A 20 25.83 4.59 6.14
CA ASP A 20 26.00 5.03 7.52
C ASP A 20 24.71 4.80 8.29
N GLU A 21 24.73 3.90 9.27
CA GLU A 21 23.56 3.53 10.07
C GLU A 21 22.98 4.70 10.87
N ASP A 22 23.85 5.59 11.37
CA ASP A 22 23.38 6.79 12.06
C ASP A 22 22.64 7.75 11.11
N GLU A 23 23.07 7.83 9.85
CA GLU A 23 22.37 8.63 8.84
C GLU A 23 21.03 7.98 8.45
N VAL A 24 20.96 6.64 8.33
CA VAL A 24 19.71 5.91 8.13
C VAL A 24 18.72 6.23 9.25
N VAL A 25 19.14 6.15 10.50
CA VAL A 25 18.31 6.48 11.67
C VAL A 25 17.88 7.94 11.66
N ARG A 26 18.81 8.88 11.37
CA ARG A 26 18.47 10.31 11.28
C ARG A 26 17.39 10.58 10.24
N LEU A 27 17.54 10.05 9.03
CA LEU A 27 16.54 10.21 7.96
C LEU A 27 15.17 9.63 8.36
N ALA A 28 15.15 8.45 8.96
CA ALA A 28 13.93 7.84 9.46
C ALA A 28 13.24 8.72 10.53
N CYS A 29 14.03 9.26 11.47
CA CYS A 29 13.53 10.19 12.50
C CYS A 29 12.97 11.49 11.89
N ASP A 30 13.63 12.04 10.87
CA ASP A 30 13.16 13.25 10.20
C ASP A 30 11.84 13.02 9.48
N LEU A 31 11.67 11.86 8.85
CA LEU A 31 10.39 11.48 8.21
C LEU A 31 9.26 11.28 9.22
N ILE A 32 9.53 10.73 10.42
CA ILE A 32 8.51 10.63 11.48
C ILE A 32 8.02 12.02 11.89
N ARG A 33 8.91 13.01 12.02
CA ARG A 33 8.57 14.37 12.45
C ARG A 33 7.68 15.14 11.49
N ILE A 34 7.51 14.66 10.28
CA ILE A 34 6.65 15.30 9.27
C ILE A 34 5.38 14.46 9.09
N PRO A 35 4.26 14.84 9.72
CA PRO A 35 2.97 14.18 9.46
C PRO A 35 2.63 14.26 7.97
N SER A 36 2.14 13.17 7.43
CA SER A 36 1.78 13.06 6.00
C SER A 36 0.55 12.16 5.84
N PHE A 37 -0.52 12.52 6.54
CA PHE A 37 -1.77 11.78 6.41
C PHE A 37 -2.22 11.73 4.95
N THR A 38 -2.94 10.67 4.59
CA THR A 38 -3.52 10.55 3.25
C THR A 38 -4.28 11.84 2.90
N THR A 39 -3.95 12.44 1.76
CA THR A 39 -4.36 13.76 1.24
C THR A 39 -3.56 14.96 1.77
N GLU A 40 -2.68 14.79 2.74
CA GLU A 40 -1.86 15.85 3.36
C GLU A 40 -0.36 15.58 3.17
N GLU A 41 0.04 14.84 2.14
CA GLU A 41 1.44 14.39 1.93
C GLU A 41 2.38 15.49 1.45
N THR A 42 1.85 16.59 0.91
CA THR A 42 2.64 17.65 0.24
C THR A 42 3.81 18.18 1.07
N PRO A 43 3.69 18.49 2.38
CA PRO A 43 4.84 18.94 3.17
C PRO A 43 5.98 17.91 3.24
N CYS A 44 5.63 16.62 3.37
CA CYS A 44 6.61 15.54 3.36
C CYS A 44 7.26 15.38 1.98
N ALA A 45 6.48 15.45 0.90
CA ALA A 45 6.97 15.38 -0.46
C ALA A 45 7.92 16.54 -0.78
N GLU A 46 7.60 17.77 -0.37
CA GLU A 46 8.45 18.94 -0.59
C GLU A 46 9.77 18.83 0.18
N TRP A 47 9.71 18.38 1.44
CA TRP A 47 10.90 18.12 2.24
C TRP A 47 11.79 17.05 1.59
N LEU A 48 11.21 15.93 1.17
CA LEU A 48 11.94 14.85 0.47
C LEU A 48 12.54 15.32 -0.86
N GLY A 49 11.77 16.08 -1.66
CA GLY A 49 12.27 16.61 -2.92
C GLY A 49 13.49 17.52 -2.73
N ASN A 50 13.49 18.35 -1.68
CA ASN A 50 14.64 19.19 -1.30
C ASN A 50 15.81 18.32 -0.81
N TYR A 51 15.56 17.42 0.14
CA TYR A 51 16.58 16.51 0.66
C TYR A 51 17.27 15.73 -0.46
N LEU A 52 16.52 15.12 -1.38
CA LEU A 52 17.08 14.34 -2.47
C LEU A 52 17.91 15.20 -3.45
N ARG A 53 17.49 16.44 -3.73
CA ARG A 53 18.28 17.39 -4.53
C ARG A 53 19.56 17.81 -3.85
N ASP A 54 19.51 18.09 -2.54
CA ASP A 54 20.69 18.46 -1.74
C ASP A 54 21.69 17.30 -1.68
N GLN A 55 21.21 16.05 -1.70
CA GLN A 55 22.05 14.87 -1.86
C GLN A 55 22.53 14.66 -3.31
N GLY A 56 22.12 15.52 -4.25
CA GLY A 56 22.54 15.56 -5.65
C GLY A 56 21.91 14.47 -6.51
N LEU A 57 20.73 13.98 -6.17
CA LEU A 57 19.89 13.18 -7.08
C LEU A 57 19.04 14.11 -7.95
N ALA A 58 18.71 13.67 -9.16
CA ALA A 58 17.77 14.38 -10.04
C ALA A 58 16.34 14.17 -9.48
N ALA A 59 15.93 15.04 -8.56
CA ALA A 59 14.64 14.93 -7.89
C ALA A 59 13.61 15.92 -8.45
N GLU A 60 12.42 15.39 -8.68
CA GLU A 60 11.24 16.10 -9.16
C GLU A 60 10.11 16.03 -8.12
N LEU A 61 9.39 17.13 -7.95
CA LEU A 61 8.11 17.17 -7.26
C LEU A 61 7.02 17.04 -8.28
N GLN A 62 6.25 15.97 -8.19
CA GLN A 62 5.12 15.69 -9.07
C GLN A 62 3.82 16.07 -8.38
N GLU A 63 3.01 16.89 -9.01
CA GLU A 63 1.66 17.17 -8.55
C GLU A 63 0.72 16.13 -9.13
N ILE A 64 0.25 15.21 -8.24
CA ILE A 64 -0.65 14.12 -8.64
C ILE A 64 -2.11 14.57 -8.72
N GLU A 65 -2.46 15.60 -7.95
CA GLU A 65 -3.75 16.28 -7.88
C GLU A 65 -3.50 17.74 -7.46
N PRO A 66 -4.44 18.69 -7.71
CA PRO A 66 -4.26 20.07 -7.32
C PRO A 66 -3.89 20.24 -5.82
N GLY A 67 -2.68 20.73 -5.56
CA GLY A 67 -2.14 20.92 -4.22
C GLY A 67 -1.62 19.67 -3.52
N ARG A 68 -1.63 18.51 -4.17
CA ARG A 68 -1.16 17.23 -3.62
C ARG A 68 0.05 16.72 -4.39
N LYS A 69 1.18 16.59 -3.71
CA LYS A 69 2.47 16.30 -4.33
C LYS A 69 3.10 15.02 -3.82
N GLN A 70 4.01 14.48 -4.64
CA GLN A 70 4.94 13.42 -4.31
C GLN A 70 6.36 13.77 -4.76
N ALA A 71 7.38 13.03 -4.28
CA ALA A 71 8.76 13.23 -4.68
C ALA A 71 9.30 11.99 -5.39
N VAL A 72 9.86 12.14 -6.57
CA VAL A 72 10.52 11.06 -7.31
C VAL A 72 11.92 11.52 -7.71
N ALA A 73 12.92 10.67 -7.53
CA ALA A 73 14.29 11.00 -7.88
C ALA A 73 14.94 9.93 -8.74
N ARG A 74 15.92 10.34 -9.54
CA ARG A 74 16.67 9.46 -10.42
C ARG A 74 18.17 9.61 -10.20
N LEU A 75 18.84 8.49 -10.03
CA LEU A 75 20.26 8.34 -10.20
C LEU A 75 20.51 7.82 -11.61
N HIS A 76 21.03 8.66 -12.49
CA HIS A 76 21.26 8.32 -13.88
C HIS A 76 22.41 7.32 -14.04
N GLY A 77 22.16 6.29 -14.85
CA GLY A 77 23.19 5.44 -15.41
C GLY A 77 23.80 6.04 -16.68
N THR A 78 24.77 5.35 -17.23
CA THR A 78 25.47 5.77 -18.47
C THR A 78 24.76 5.31 -19.75
N GLY A 79 23.68 4.56 -19.60
CA GLY A 79 22.91 3.98 -20.70
C GLY A 79 23.27 2.53 -21.03
N GLY A 80 22.29 1.80 -21.57
CA GLY A 80 22.44 0.42 -22.02
C GLY A 80 22.36 -0.66 -20.93
N GLY A 81 22.05 -0.31 -19.67
CA GLY A 81 21.72 -1.22 -18.60
C GLY A 81 20.20 -1.22 -18.30
N ARG A 82 19.76 -2.16 -17.47
CA ARG A 82 18.37 -2.20 -16.99
C ARG A 82 18.16 -1.18 -15.87
N SER A 83 16.98 -0.64 -15.79
CA SER A 83 16.59 0.30 -14.74
C SER A 83 15.81 -0.39 -13.64
N ILE A 84 15.90 0.14 -12.41
CA ILE A 84 15.15 -0.34 -11.26
C ILE A 84 14.49 0.81 -10.50
N MET A 85 13.25 0.60 -10.04
CA MET A 85 12.55 1.49 -9.13
C MET A 85 12.59 0.91 -7.71
N LEU A 86 12.99 1.73 -6.76
CA LEU A 86 12.81 1.52 -5.33
C LEU A 86 11.63 2.39 -4.91
N ASN A 87 10.50 1.74 -4.62
CA ASN A 87 9.21 2.41 -4.38
C ASN A 87 8.84 2.33 -2.91
N GLY A 88 8.28 3.41 -2.38
CA GLY A 88 7.68 3.43 -1.07
C GLY A 88 6.73 4.62 -0.93
N HIS A 89 5.60 4.39 -0.24
CA HIS A 89 4.64 5.45 -0.03
C HIS A 89 4.97 6.31 1.20
N ILE A 90 4.58 7.59 1.13
CA ILE A 90 4.80 8.57 2.19
C ILE A 90 3.53 8.90 2.98
N ASP A 91 2.36 8.54 2.47
CA ASP A 91 1.10 8.70 3.19
C ASP A 91 1.00 7.72 4.36
N ILE A 92 0.34 8.17 5.43
CA ILE A 92 0.18 7.44 6.69
C ILE A 92 -1.29 7.36 7.08
N ASP A 93 -1.63 6.31 7.83
CA ASP A 93 -2.96 6.09 8.37
C ASP A 93 -3.38 7.18 9.38
N PRO A 94 -4.68 7.35 9.62
CA PRO A 94 -5.16 8.16 10.74
C PRO A 94 -4.57 7.72 12.07
N LEU A 95 -4.33 8.69 12.95
CA LEU A 95 -3.74 8.41 14.26
C LEU A 95 -4.71 7.64 15.16
N ALA A 96 -4.29 6.47 15.63
CA ALA A 96 -5.02 5.74 16.68
C ALA A 96 -4.78 6.36 18.06
N GLY A 97 -5.72 6.17 18.98
CA GLY A 97 -5.51 6.52 20.38
C GLY A 97 -4.57 5.55 21.09
N GLY A 98 -4.14 5.90 22.31
CA GLY A 98 -3.37 4.98 23.18
C GLY A 98 -1.85 5.15 23.13
N TRP A 99 -1.32 6.08 22.35
CA TRP A 99 0.11 6.35 22.28
C TRP A 99 0.70 6.72 23.65
N THR A 100 1.81 6.09 24.01
CA THR A 100 2.51 6.34 25.29
C THR A 100 3.38 7.60 25.26
N ARG A 101 3.73 8.07 24.05
CA ARG A 101 4.50 9.30 23.78
C ARG A 101 3.92 10.03 22.58
N ASP A 102 4.40 11.24 22.32
CA ASP A 102 4.04 11.97 21.09
C ASP A 102 4.44 11.15 19.85
N PRO A 103 3.46 10.73 19.01
CA PRO A 103 3.71 9.86 17.87
C PRO A 103 4.61 10.46 16.79
N PHE A 104 4.79 11.80 16.77
CA PHE A 104 5.64 12.49 15.81
C PHE A 104 6.99 12.93 16.41
N GLN A 105 7.28 12.54 17.66
CA GLN A 105 8.59 12.67 18.27
C GLN A 105 9.25 11.29 18.35
N PRO A 106 10.17 10.96 17.41
CA PRO A 106 10.75 9.62 17.35
C PRO A 106 11.56 9.32 18.61
N TRP A 107 11.51 8.07 19.08
CA TRP A 107 12.38 7.59 20.16
C TRP A 107 12.90 6.19 19.85
N ILE A 108 14.06 5.87 20.41
CA ILE A 108 14.69 4.56 20.27
C ILE A 108 14.68 3.88 21.64
N ALA A 109 14.24 2.63 21.66
CA ALA A 109 14.32 1.74 22.81
C ALA A 109 14.47 0.29 22.32
N ASP A 110 15.31 -0.48 23.00
CA ASP A 110 15.52 -1.91 22.76
C ASP A 110 15.78 -2.28 21.28
N GLY A 111 16.61 -1.49 20.59
CA GLY A 111 16.94 -1.72 19.17
C GLY A 111 15.82 -1.39 18.20
N ARG A 112 14.78 -0.68 18.65
CA ARG A 112 13.61 -0.29 17.86
C ARG A 112 13.50 1.21 17.77
N LEU A 113 13.10 1.67 16.59
CA LEU A 113 12.72 3.07 16.35
C LEU A 113 11.21 3.18 16.31
N TYR A 114 10.66 4.02 17.16
CA TYR A 114 9.23 4.25 17.34
C TYR A 114 8.82 5.59 16.73
N GLY A 115 7.60 5.63 16.20
CA GLY A 115 6.93 6.81 15.71
C GLY A 115 5.85 6.49 14.68
N HIS A 116 4.89 7.39 14.52
CA HIS A 116 3.78 7.15 13.62
C HIS A 116 4.23 7.18 12.15
N GLY A 117 3.74 6.21 11.35
CA GLY A 117 4.08 6.06 9.94
C GLY A 117 5.42 5.39 9.68
N ILE A 118 6.26 5.11 10.71
CA ILE A 118 7.58 4.49 10.48
C ILE A 118 7.43 3.05 9.97
N TYR A 119 6.51 2.28 10.53
CA TYR A 119 6.26 0.91 10.11
C TYR A 119 5.68 0.88 8.70
N ASN A 120 4.62 1.61 8.43
CA ASN A 120 3.94 1.65 7.12
C ASN A 120 3.95 3.06 6.52
N MET A 121 4.93 3.38 5.61
CA MET A 121 6.14 2.58 5.35
C MET A 121 7.38 3.48 5.25
N LYS A 122 7.47 4.57 6.10
CA LYS A 122 8.57 5.54 6.03
C LYS A 122 9.95 4.91 6.27
N ALA A 123 10.04 3.77 7.01
CA ALA A 123 11.27 3.00 7.11
C ALA A 123 11.69 2.40 5.76
N GLY A 124 10.73 1.87 4.99
CA GLY A 124 10.97 1.39 3.63
C GLY A 124 11.42 2.53 2.70
N VAL A 125 10.76 3.69 2.78
CA VAL A 125 11.18 4.91 2.05
C VAL A 125 12.62 5.30 2.41
N THR A 126 12.95 5.29 3.70
CA THR A 126 14.32 5.54 4.19
C THR A 126 15.32 4.56 3.57
N ALA A 127 15.02 3.27 3.59
CA ALA A 127 15.88 2.24 3.00
C ALA A 127 16.10 2.45 1.49
N CYS A 128 15.05 2.79 0.75
CA CYS A 128 15.12 3.10 -0.68
C CYS A 128 16.05 4.29 -0.97
N ILE A 129 15.90 5.38 -0.23
CA ILE A 129 16.71 6.59 -0.38
C ILE A 129 18.18 6.28 -0.06
N MET A 130 18.45 5.66 1.09
CA MET A 130 19.82 5.38 1.54
C MET A 130 20.53 4.37 0.63
N ALA A 131 19.81 3.42 0.06
CA ALA A 131 20.34 2.50 -0.96
C ALA A 131 20.80 3.25 -2.22
N ALA A 132 20.00 4.18 -2.73
CA ALA A 132 20.37 4.98 -3.90
C ALA A 132 21.53 5.95 -3.59
N LEU A 133 21.55 6.54 -2.39
CA LEU A 133 22.66 7.40 -1.95
C LEU A 133 23.96 6.62 -1.78
N ALA A 134 23.92 5.39 -1.29
CA ALA A 134 25.10 4.52 -1.20
C ALA A 134 25.70 4.25 -2.58
N LEU A 135 24.88 3.96 -3.58
CA LEU A 135 25.31 3.80 -4.97
C LEU A 135 25.97 5.06 -5.51
N LYS A 136 25.31 6.19 -5.37
CA LYS A 136 25.85 7.49 -5.81
C LYS A 136 27.20 7.81 -5.16
N ARG A 137 27.28 7.68 -3.84
CA ARG A 137 28.49 8.02 -3.05
C ARG A 137 29.64 7.02 -3.25
N SER A 138 29.33 5.82 -3.69
CA SER A 138 30.35 4.83 -3.99
C SER A 138 31.17 5.19 -5.25
N GLY A 139 30.61 5.99 -6.14
CA GLY A 139 31.23 6.30 -7.42
C GLY A 139 31.24 5.12 -8.42
N VAL A 140 30.55 4.04 -8.11
CA VAL A 140 30.38 2.89 -9.03
C VAL A 140 29.62 3.34 -10.27
N ARG A 141 30.16 2.97 -11.44
CA ARG A 141 29.53 3.30 -12.72
C ARG A 141 28.36 2.37 -12.98
N LEU A 142 27.15 2.92 -12.94
CA LEU A 142 25.92 2.24 -13.32
C LEU A 142 25.66 2.42 -14.82
N ARG A 143 25.07 1.40 -15.47
CA ARG A 143 24.61 1.48 -16.86
C ARG A 143 23.14 1.83 -16.94
N GLY A 144 22.32 1.29 -16.03
CA GLY A 144 20.90 1.57 -15.92
C GLY A 144 20.60 2.64 -14.87
N ASP A 145 19.40 3.22 -14.93
CA ASP A 145 18.92 4.19 -13.96
C ASP A 145 18.43 3.51 -12.68
N VAL A 146 18.65 4.17 -11.54
CA VAL A 146 17.99 3.82 -10.28
C VAL A 146 17.00 4.94 -9.95
N VAL A 147 15.73 4.59 -9.84
CA VAL A 147 14.65 5.50 -9.47
C VAL A 147 14.29 5.28 -8.01
N VAL A 148 14.17 6.35 -7.23
CA VAL A 148 13.57 6.35 -5.89
C VAL A 148 12.23 7.05 -6.00
N ALA A 149 11.16 6.32 -5.79
CA ALA A 149 9.79 6.83 -5.88
C ALA A 149 9.18 6.91 -4.47
N CYS A 150 9.18 8.13 -3.90
CA CYS A 150 8.50 8.43 -2.64
C CYS A 150 7.09 8.91 -2.98
N VAL A 151 6.18 7.95 -3.14
CA VAL A 151 4.85 8.18 -3.71
C VAL A 151 3.81 8.55 -2.67
N ALA A 152 2.81 9.33 -3.07
CA ALA A 152 1.65 9.63 -2.25
C ALA A 152 0.46 8.72 -2.63
N ALA A 153 -0.54 8.66 -1.75
CA ALA A 153 -1.83 8.04 -2.03
C ALA A 153 -1.82 6.51 -2.21
N GLU A 154 -0.89 5.79 -1.63
CA GLU A 154 -0.95 4.33 -1.62
C GLU A 154 -2.19 3.85 -0.87
N LEU A 155 -2.43 4.38 0.34
CA LEU A 155 -3.60 4.08 1.17
C LEU A 155 -4.92 4.51 0.50
N ASN A 156 -4.82 5.31 -0.55
CA ASN A 156 -5.93 5.81 -1.34
C ASN A 156 -5.77 5.42 -2.82
N SER A 157 -5.75 4.13 -3.11
CA SER A 157 -5.71 3.47 -4.43
C SER A 157 -4.37 3.42 -5.18
N GLY A 158 -3.28 4.02 -4.67
CA GLY A 158 -1.95 3.95 -5.30
C GLY A 158 -1.79 4.84 -6.53
N VAL A 159 -2.56 5.93 -6.61
CA VAL A 159 -2.51 6.86 -7.76
C VAL A 159 -1.14 7.51 -7.93
N GLY A 160 -0.36 7.65 -6.87
CA GLY A 160 0.99 8.20 -6.93
C GLY A 160 1.94 7.33 -7.75
N THR A 161 1.92 6.03 -7.54
CA THR A 161 2.72 5.08 -8.34
C THR A 161 2.28 5.06 -9.80
N ILE A 162 0.96 5.08 -10.07
CA ILE A 162 0.42 5.22 -11.44
C ILE A 162 0.93 6.50 -12.08
N HIS A 163 0.88 7.62 -11.35
CA HIS A 163 1.34 8.91 -11.85
C HIS A 163 2.83 8.87 -12.19
N ALA A 164 3.68 8.35 -11.32
CA ALA A 164 5.12 8.24 -11.56
C ALA A 164 5.42 7.41 -12.83
N ILE A 165 4.78 6.25 -13.01
CA ILE A 165 4.94 5.41 -14.19
C ILE A 165 4.57 6.17 -15.48
N ASN A 166 3.45 6.91 -15.47
CA ASN A 166 2.93 7.61 -16.63
C ASN A 166 3.71 8.91 -16.96
N HIS A 167 4.49 9.43 -15.99
CA HIS A 167 5.24 10.68 -16.14
C HIS A 167 6.76 10.46 -16.20
N GLY A 168 7.18 9.40 -16.88
CA GLY A 168 8.58 9.20 -17.27
C GLY A 168 9.43 8.41 -16.29
N TYR A 169 8.84 7.82 -15.21
CA TYR A 169 9.58 7.02 -14.24
C TYR A 169 9.29 5.51 -14.36
N ARG A 170 8.92 5.07 -15.57
CA ARG A 170 8.82 3.65 -15.87
C ARG A 170 10.22 3.02 -15.87
N THR A 171 10.35 1.87 -15.21
CA THR A 171 11.60 1.09 -15.11
C THR A 171 11.40 -0.36 -15.59
N ASP A 172 12.49 -1.08 -15.77
CA ASP A 172 12.47 -2.49 -16.21
C ASP A 172 12.04 -3.44 -15.07
N MET A 173 12.21 -3.03 -13.82
CA MET A 173 11.80 -3.78 -12.63
C MET A 173 11.63 -2.85 -11.43
N ALA A 174 11.00 -3.35 -10.36
CA ALA A 174 10.79 -2.57 -9.14
C ALA A 174 10.84 -3.42 -7.86
N VAL A 175 11.19 -2.78 -6.74
CA VAL A 175 10.98 -3.31 -5.39
C VAL A 175 10.13 -2.28 -4.63
N VAL A 176 9.05 -2.75 -3.98
CA VAL A 176 8.22 -1.95 -3.09
C VAL A 176 8.59 -2.31 -1.66
N ALA A 177 8.99 -1.31 -0.87
CA ALA A 177 9.64 -1.53 0.42
C ALA A 177 8.64 -1.62 1.60
N GLU A 178 7.54 -2.34 1.41
CA GLU A 178 6.52 -2.62 2.44
C GLU A 178 7.07 -3.40 3.64
N PRO A 179 6.56 -3.17 4.87
CA PRO A 179 7.19 -3.58 6.12
C PRO A 179 6.92 -5.03 6.52
N TYR A 180 7.19 -5.98 5.66
CA TYR A 180 6.85 -7.38 5.94
C TYR A 180 8.00 -8.23 6.48
N GLY A 181 9.12 -7.60 6.84
CA GLY A 181 10.29 -8.24 7.46
C GLY A 181 11.42 -8.53 6.47
N ALA A 182 12.65 -8.29 6.93
CA ALA A 182 13.88 -8.40 6.12
C ALA A 182 14.17 -9.79 5.56
N ARG A 183 13.46 -10.82 6.02
CA ARG A 183 13.58 -12.21 5.51
C ARG A 183 12.34 -12.68 4.74
N THR A 184 11.51 -11.73 4.32
CA THR A 184 10.27 -11.99 3.58
C THR A 184 10.31 -11.32 2.22
N ILE A 185 10.05 -12.09 1.16
CA ILE A 185 9.92 -11.58 -0.21
C ILE A 185 8.53 -12.00 -0.70
N ILE A 186 7.60 -11.06 -0.77
CA ILE A 186 6.24 -11.34 -1.22
C ILE A 186 6.13 -11.01 -2.71
N THR A 187 5.58 -11.95 -3.46
CA THR A 187 5.33 -11.81 -4.90
C THR A 187 3.87 -12.04 -5.27
N LYS A 188 3.08 -12.55 -4.30
CA LYS A 188 1.67 -12.86 -4.49
C LYS A 188 0.84 -12.33 -3.35
N HIS A 189 -0.20 -11.58 -3.68
CA HIS A 189 -1.14 -11.02 -2.71
C HIS A 189 -2.52 -10.78 -3.31
N THR A 190 -3.51 -10.57 -2.44
CA THR A 190 -4.89 -10.30 -2.85
C THR A 190 -5.04 -8.94 -3.49
N GLY A 191 -6.04 -8.84 -4.36
CA GLY A 191 -6.63 -7.58 -4.72
C GLY A 191 -7.51 -7.02 -3.60
N THR A 192 -7.80 -5.73 -3.68
CA THR A 192 -8.72 -5.04 -2.78
C THR A 192 -9.67 -4.15 -3.57
N MET A 193 -10.92 -4.13 -3.15
CA MET A 193 -11.96 -3.29 -3.72
C MET A 193 -12.89 -2.82 -2.62
N ASP A 194 -13.29 -1.57 -2.70
CA ASP A 194 -14.27 -0.99 -1.81
C ASP A 194 -15.53 -0.60 -2.58
N LEU A 195 -16.67 -0.85 -1.97
CA LEU A 195 -17.97 -0.48 -2.52
C LEU A 195 -18.82 0.20 -1.46
N VAL A 196 -19.68 1.11 -1.91
CA VAL A 196 -20.78 1.64 -1.10
C VAL A 196 -22.08 1.14 -1.70
N VAL A 197 -22.88 0.50 -0.87
CA VAL A 197 -24.25 0.09 -1.22
C VAL A 197 -25.21 1.02 -0.51
N HIS A 198 -26.12 1.61 -1.26
CA HIS A 198 -27.21 2.44 -0.76
C HIS A 198 -28.52 1.69 -0.89
N THR A 199 -29.39 1.83 0.11
CA THR A 199 -30.80 1.49 0.02
C THR A 199 -31.64 2.76 0.09
N LEU A 200 -32.62 2.82 -0.79
CA LEU A 200 -33.49 3.97 -0.97
C LEU A 200 -34.88 3.65 -0.40
N GLY A 201 -35.41 4.60 0.31
CA GLY A 201 -36.74 4.49 0.90
C GLY A 201 -37.66 5.65 0.54
N ARG A 202 -38.70 5.81 1.33
CA ARG A 202 -39.65 6.91 1.23
C ARG A 202 -39.99 7.42 2.63
N ALA A 203 -39.55 8.64 2.92
CA ALA A 203 -39.79 9.25 4.21
C ALA A 203 -41.27 9.52 4.43
N THR A 204 -41.72 9.28 5.65
CA THR A 204 -43.02 9.69 6.15
C THR A 204 -42.98 9.89 7.67
N HIS A 205 -43.92 10.57 8.24
CA HIS A 205 -44.03 10.66 9.69
C HIS A 205 -44.42 9.32 10.31
N ILE A 206 -43.91 8.98 11.48
CA ILE A 206 -44.13 7.69 12.14
C ILE A 206 -45.61 7.35 12.32
N SER A 207 -46.48 8.35 12.45
CA SER A 207 -47.93 8.16 12.52
C SER A 207 -48.56 7.62 11.23
N LYS A 208 -47.81 7.60 10.13
CA LYS A 208 -48.20 7.09 8.82
C LYS A 208 -47.15 6.11 8.29
N LYS A 209 -46.58 5.33 9.21
CA LYS A 209 -45.43 4.42 8.92
C LYS A 209 -45.68 3.52 7.71
N GLU A 210 -46.89 3.02 7.57
CA GLU A 210 -47.33 2.11 6.51
C GLU A 210 -47.28 2.73 5.10
N GLN A 211 -47.23 4.06 5.02
CA GLN A 211 -47.07 4.79 3.75
C GLN A 211 -45.60 5.06 3.41
N GLY A 212 -44.68 4.78 4.34
CA GLY A 212 -43.25 4.92 4.16
C GLY A 212 -42.60 3.65 3.64
N VAL A 213 -41.33 3.79 3.16
CA VAL A 213 -40.43 2.67 2.86
C VAL A 213 -39.17 2.89 3.68
N ASP A 214 -38.90 2.01 4.63
CA ASP A 214 -37.81 2.16 5.56
C ASP A 214 -36.49 1.64 4.95
N ALA A 215 -35.63 2.58 4.56
CA ALA A 215 -34.33 2.29 3.98
C ALA A 215 -33.40 1.53 4.93
N ILE A 216 -33.49 1.77 6.25
CA ILE A 216 -32.66 1.03 7.23
C ILE A 216 -33.07 -0.45 7.25
N SER A 217 -34.36 -0.75 7.27
CA SER A 217 -34.87 -2.14 7.21
C SER A 217 -34.45 -2.83 5.89
N LYS A 218 -34.46 -2.11 4.76
CA LYS A 218 -33.95 -2.64 3.48
C LYS A 218 -32.45 -2.89 3.54
N MET A 219 -31.67 -1.99 4.18
CA MET A 219 -30.22 -2.17 4.36
C MET A 219 -29.88 -3.38 5.23
N MET A 220 -30.62 -3.65 6.29
CA MET A 220 -30.43 -4.85 7.10
C MET A 220 -30.57 -6.14 6.28
N ARG A 221 -31.54 -6.19 5.36
CA ARG A 221 -31.70 -7.32 4.42
C ARG A 221 -30.55 -7.37 3.42
N ALA A 222 -30.13 -6.23 2.87
CA ALA A 222 -28.99 -6.15 1.96
C ALA A 222 -27.71 -6.69 2.61
N ILE A 223 -27.39 -6.26 3.84
CA ILE A 223 -26.22 -6.71 4.60
C ILE A 223 -26.28 -8.23 4.86
N ALA A 224 -27.45 -8.75 5.25
CA ALA A 224 -27.60 -10.18 5.45
C ALA A 224 -27.33 -10.98 4.16
N ALA A 225 -27.84 -10.50 3.02
CA ALA A 225 -27.61 -11.12 1.72
C ALA A 225 -26.15 -11.00 1.26
N ILE A 226 -25.51 -9.83 1.46
CA ILE A 226 -24.09 -9.60 1.16
C ILE A 226 -23.21 -10.55 1.99
N ASN A 227 -23.46 -10.69 3.29
CA ASN A 227 -22.70 -11.59 4.16
C ASN A 227 -22.89 -13.07 3.81
N ALA A 228 -24.03 -13.44 3.24
CA ALA A 228 -24.33 -14.81 2.80
C ALA A 228 -23.88 -15.08 1.34
N MET A 229 -23.51 -14.04 0.61
CA MET A 229 -23.16 -14.10 -0.80
C MET A 229 -21.91 -14.97 -1.03
N LYS A 230 -21.95 -15.79 -2.05
CA LYS A 230 -20.77 -16.50 -2.56
C LYS A 230 -20.24 -15.75 -3.78
N LEU A 231 -19.07 -15.16 -3.61
CA LEU A 231 -18.36 -14.52 -4.71
C LEU A 231 -17.85 -15.58 -5.70
N THR A 232 -18.04 -15.32 -6.98
CA THR A 232 -17.56 -16.20 -8.05
C THR A 232 -16.03 -16.15 -8.12
N HIS A 233 -15.36 -17.28 -7.94
CA HIS A 233 -13.91 -17.38 -7.97
C HIS A 233 -13.42 -18.80 -8.25
N THR A 234 -12.15 -18.92 -8.65
CA THR A 234 -11.40 -20.19 -8.61
C THR A 234 -10.61 -20.24 -7.30
N HIS A 235 -10.64 -21.39 -6.62
CA HIS A 235 -9.91 -21.56 -5.37
C HIS A 235 -8.38 -21.43 -5.59
N ASP A 236 -7.74 -20.66 -4.74
CA ASP A 236 -6.29 -20.50 -4.70
C ASP A 236 -5.75 -21.12 -3.40
N PRO A 237 -5.00 -22.23 -3.45
CA PRO A 237 -4.53 -22.91 -2.25
C PRO A 237 -3.45 -22.12 -1.48
N GLU A 238 -2.78 -21.17 -2.13
CA GLU A 238 -1.77 -20.31 -1.48
C GLU A 238 -2.41 -19.11 -0.75
N LEU A 239 -3.64 -18.75 -1.16
CA LEU A 239 -4.43 -17.69 -0.52
C LEU A 239 -5.74 -18.26 0.05
N PRO A 240 -5.68 -19.21 1.01
CA PRO A 240 -6.87 -19.81 1.57
C PRO A 240 -7.73 -18.76 2.30
N GLY A 241 -9.05 -18.88 2.22
CA GLY A 241 -9.97 -17.92 2.85
C GLY A 241 -10.15 -16.61 2.07
N VAL A 242 -9.78 -16.58 0.79
CA VAL A 242 -10.12 -15.54 -0.17
C VAL A 242 -11.03 -16.18 -1.25
N PRO A 243 -12.05 -15.49 -1.73
CA PRO A 243 -12.43 -14.10 -1.43
C PRO A 243 -13.04 -13.95 -0.04
N ARG A 244 -12.90 -12.76 0.53
CA ARG A 244 -13.54 -12.36 1.77
C ARG A 244 -14.07 -10.94 1.65
N LEU A 245 -15.12 -10.65 2.39
CA LEU A 245 -15.68 -9.33 2.47
C LEU A 245 -15.97 -8.94 3.93
N ASN A 246 -16.01 -7.64 4.16
CA ASN A 246 -16.37 -7.06 5.44
C ASN A 246 -17.26 -5.83 5.22
N VAL A 247 -18.42 -5.79 5.89
CA VAL A 247 -19.21 -4.58 6.00
C VAL A 247 -18.62 -3.76 7.15
N GLY A 248 -17.87 -2.73 6.81
CA GLY A 248 -17.06 -1.95 7.76
C GLY A 248 -17.83 -0.84 8.46
N SER A 249 -18.86 -0.28 7.79
CA SER A 249 -19.71 0.76 8.39
C SER A 249 -21.11 0.75 7.80
N VAL A 250 -22.06 1.22 8.60
CA VAL A 250 -23.45 1.44 8.19
C VAL A 250 -23.89 2.78 8.74
N ILE A 251 -24.51 3.61 7.89
CA ILE A 251 -25.07 4.89 8.30
C ILE A 251 -26.37 5.14 7.55
N GLY A 252 -27.41 5.58 8.26
CA GLY A 252 -28.71 5.81 7.67
C GLY A 252 -29.53 6.81 8.46
N GLY A 253 -30.60 7.30 7.87
CA GLY A 253 -31.48 8.27 8.47
C GLY A 253 -32.33 8.97 7.43
N ARG A 254 -32.41 10.28 7.55
CA ARG A 254 -33.18 11.11 6.63
C ARG A 254 -32.25 11.79 5.62
N GLY A 255 -32.45 11.47 4.35
CA GLY A 255 -31.67 12.01 3.24
C GLY A 255 -30.21 11.58 3.26
N ARG A 256 -29.43 12.03 2.26
CA ARG A 256 -28.00 11.71 2.10
C ARG A 256 -27.07 12.49 3.06
N THR A 257 -27.63 13.32 3.95
CA THR A 257 -26.85 14.12 4.91
C THR A 257 -26.52 13.39 6.21
N TYR A 258 -26.96 12.13 6.34
CA TYR A 258 -26.68 11.25 7.49
C TYR A 258 -27.00 11.88 8.84
N ASN A 259 -28.20 12.44 8.96
CA ASN A 259 -28.63 13.13 10.16
C ASN A 259 -29.19 12.11 11.18
N LEU A 260 -28.60 12.04 12.37
CA LEU A 260 -29.08 11.19 13.48
C LEU A 260 -30.34 11.74 14.18
N ARG A 261 -30.85 12.89 13.75
CA ARG A 261 -32.10 13.44 14.27
C ARG A 261 -33.28 12.91 13.46
N GLY A 262 -34.48 12.92 14.06
CA GLY A 262 -35.71 12.66 13.33
C GLY A 262 -36.18 11.22 13.39
N ALA A 263 -36.01 10.52 14.51
CA ALA A 263 -36.59 9.19 14.76
C ALA A 263 -38.14 9.15 14.64
N TYR A 264 -38.78 10.29 14.52
CA TYR A 264 -40.21 10.42 14.22
C TYR A 264 -40.54 10.32 12.71
N THR A 265 -39.53 10.14 11.87
CA THR A 265 -39.71 9.89 10.43
C THR A 265 -39.15 8.53 10.03
N VAL A 266 -39.81 7.87 9.08
CA VAL A 266 -39.30 6.67 8.42
C VAL A 266 -38.04 7.06 7.63
N SER A 267 -36.96 6.27 7.74
CA SER A 267 -35.71 6.52 7.03
C SER A 267 -35.87 6.34 5.53
N ASP A 268 -35.43 7.31 4.75
CA ASP A 268 -35.48 7.24 3.28
C ASP A 268 -34.12 6.99 2.63
N PHE A 269 -33.04 6.88 3.42
CA PHE A 269 -31.70 6.61 2.91
C PHE A 269 -30.83 5.87 3.93
N CYS A 270 -30.11 4.83 3.47
CA CYS A 270 -29.12 4.14 4.27
C CYS A 270 -28.00 3.64 3.38
N SER A 271 -26.75 3.73 3.88
CA SER A 271 -25.55 3.29 3.17
C SER A 271 -24.76 2.30 4.01
N CYS A 272 -24.13 1.32 3.37
CA CYS A 272 -23.06 0.56 3.99
C CYS A 272 -21.79 0.58 3.11
N TYR A 273 -20.65 0.56 3.78
CA TYR A 273 -19.32 0.47 3.17
C TYR A 273 -18.83 -0.97 3.24
N VAL A 274 -18.40 -1.55 2.11
CA VAL A 274 -17.95 -2.93 2.02
C VAL A 274 -16.54 -2.97 1.46
N ASN A 275 -15.62 -3.62 2.18
CA ASN A 275 -14.27 -3.94 1.69
C ASN A 275 -14.22 -5.40 1.25
N ILE A 276 -13.66 -5.66 0.07
CA ILE A 276 -13.53 -6.99 -0.52
C ILE A 276 -12.06 -7.29 -0.79
N ARG A 277 -11.60 -8.49 -0.39
CA ARG A 277 -10.31 -9.06 -0.77
C ARG A 277 -10.54 -10.24 -1.70
N PHE A 278 -9.78 -10.31 -2.78
CA PHE A 278 -10.00 -11.26 -3.86
C PHE A 278 -8.68 -11.76 -4.47
N ASN A 279 -8.73 -12.88 -5.16
CA ASN A 279 -7.56 -13.48 -5.82
C ASN A 279 -7.50 -13.15 -7.32
N THR A 280 -6.50 -13.64 -8.01
CA THR A 280 -6.24 -13.36 -9.44
C THR A 280 -7.30 -13.91 -10.40
N SER A 281 -8.20 -14.79 -9.95
CA SER A 281 -9.33 -15.27 -10.78
C SER A 281 -10.49 -14.28 -10.86
N GLN A 282 -10.42 -13.16 -10.12
CA GLN A 282 -11.48 -12.18 -10.00
C GLN A 282 -11.02 -10.79 -10.48
N SER A 283 -11.99 -10.00 -10.89
CA SER A 283 -11.80 -8.58 -11.23
C SER A 283 -12.88 -7.75 -10.53
N GLY A 284 -12.71 -6.42 -10.54
CA GLY A 284 -13.75 -5.52 -10.06
C GLY A 284 -15.10 -5.73 -10.77
N GLU A 285 -15.07 -6.08 -12.06
CA GLU A 285 -16.28 -6.34 -12.85
C GLU A 285 -17.01 -7.61 -12.38
N THR A 286 -16.26 -8.71 -12.16
CA THR A 286 -16.87 -9.97 -11.68
C THR A 286 -17.45 -9.81 -10.29
N ILE A 287 -16.77 -9.08 -9.40
CA ILE A 287 -17.25 -8.76 -8.05
C ILE A 287 -18.53 -7.91 -8.13
N MET A 288 -18.52 -6.85 -8.95
CA MET A 288 -19.67 -5.99 -9.14
C MET A 288 -20.89 -6.77 -9.69
N ALA A 289 -20.66 -7.73 -10.60
CA ALA A 289 -21.72 -8.60 -11.11
C ALA A 289 -22.32 -9.49 -10.01
N ASP A 290 -21.51 -10.01 -9.10
CA ASP A 290 -21.98 -10.80 -7.95
C ASP A 290 -22.84 -9.95 -6.99
N PHE A 291 -22.40 -8.72 -6.70
CA PHE A 291 -23.18 -7.78 -5.88
C PHE A 291 -24.53 -7.45 -6.53
N ARG A 292 -24.54 -7.11 -7.83
CA ARG A 292 -25.78 -6.83 -8.56
C ARG A 292 -26.71 -8.03 -8.54
N ARG A 293 -26.23 -9.22 -8.88
CA ARG A 293 -27.04 -10.45 -8.86
C ARG A 293 -27.70 -10.66 -7.49
N THR A 294 -26.96 -10.43 -6.40
CA THR A 294 -27.45 -10.61 -5.03
C THR A 294 -28.54 -9.59 -4.67
N LEU A 295 -28.31 -8.32 -5.00
CA LEU A 295 -29.25 -7.25 -4.66
C LEU A 295 -30.47 -7.21 -5.60
N ASP A 296 -30.30 -7.59 -6.86
CA ASP A 296 -31.42 -7.76 -7.81
C ASP A 296 -32.37 -8.86 -7.38
N ALA A 297 -31.86 -9.95 -6.78
CA ALA A 297 -32.72 -10.99 -6.21
C ALA A 297 -33.62 -10.44 -5.10
N LEU A 298 -33.08 -9.58 -4.21
CA LEU A 298 -33.90 -8.91 -3.19
C LEU A 298 -34.92 -7.96 -3.80
N ALA A 299 -34.56 -7.24 -4.88
CA ALA A 299 -35.47 -6.33 -5.58
C ALA A 299 -36.58 -7.09 -6.32
N ALA A 300 -36.30 -8.30 -6.78
CA ALA A 300 -37.33 -9.18 -7.40
C ALA A 300 -38.34 -9.69 -6.38
N GLU A 301 -37.89 -9.98 -5.14
CA GLU A 301 -38.79 -10.41 -4.05
C GLU A 301 -39.60 -9.26 -3.45
N ASP A 302 -39.08 -8.05 -3.52
CA ASP A 302 -39.66 -6.86 -2.85
C ASP A 302 -39.60 -5.64 -3.78
N PRO A 303 -40.72 -5.30 -4.46
CA PRO A 303 -40.75 -4.17 -5.39
C PRO A 303 -40.39 -2.80 -4.78
N GLU A 304 -40.47 -2.66 -3.46
CA GLU A 304 -40.04 -1.45 -2.72
C GLU A 304 -38.57 -1.49 -2.32
N PHE A 305 -37.85 -2.59 -2.58
CA PHE A 305 -36.42 -2.65 -2.38
C PHE A 305 -35.71 -1.96 -3.56
N LYS A 306 -35.22 -0.75 -3.30
CA LYS A 306 -34.43 0.02 -4.28
C LYS A 306 -33.01 0.19 -3.72
N TYR A 307 -32.01 0.02 -4.59
CA TYR A 307 -30.61 0.14 -4.22
C TYR A 307 -29.78 0.84 -5.29
N GLU A 308 -28.64 1.38 -4.87
CA GLU A 308 -27.58 1.88 -5.73
C GLU A 308 -26.24 1.29 -5.23
N ILE A 309 -25.30 1.07 -6.15
CA ILE A 309 -23.92 0.68 -5.82
C ILE A 309 -22.99 1.71 -6.43
N GLU A 310 -22.08 2.25 -5.64
CA GLU A 310 -21.06 3.17 -6.13
C GLU A 310 -19.69 2.83 -5.53
N PHE A 311 -18.63 3.35 -6.12
CA PHE A 311 -17.34 3.41 -5.48
C PHE A 311 -17.38 4.48 -4.38
N PRO A 312 -16.66 4.28 -3.24
CA PRO A 312 -16.62 5.28 -2.19
C PRO A 312 -16.18 6.63 -2.76
N PRO A 313 -16.86 7.73 -2.37
CA PRO A 313 -16.39 9.06 -2.70
C PRO A 313 -15.01 9.24 -2.08
N GLU A 314 -14.05 9.61 -2.90
CA GLU A 314 -12.69 9.81 -2.46
C GLU A 314 -12.57 11.02 -1.52
N PRO A 315 -11.74 10.92 -0.46
CA PRO A 315 -11.22 12.11 0.18
C PRO A 315 -10.37 12.95 -0.77
N SER A 316 -9.77 12.36 -1.79
CA SER A 316 -9.00 13.01 -2.85
C SER A 316 -9.86 13.33 -4.05
N ARG A 317 -10.54 14.42 -4.02
CA ARG A 317 -11.03 15.32 -5.08
C ARG A 317 -11.27 14.75 -6.50
N GLY A 318 -11.83 13.54 -6.64
CA GLY A 318 -12.40 13.11 -7.92
C GLY A 318 -11.69 11.99 -8.68
N LEU A 319 -10.67 11.41 -8.13
CA LEU A 319 -10.16 10.10 -8.61
C LEU A 319 -10.90 9.00 -7.84
N GLY A 320 -11.90 8.38 -8.45
CA GLY A 320 -12.62 7.28 -7.84
C GLY A 320 -11.68 6.15 -7.40
N ARG A 321 -11.91 5.54 -6.22
CA ARG A 321 -11.08 4.45 -5.73
C ARG A 321 -11.05 3.32 -6.74
N LEU A 322 -9.89 3.12 -7.36
CA LEU A 322 -9.66 2.02 -8.26
C LEU A 322 -9.55 0.72 -7.45
N ALA A 323 -10.15 -0.35 -7.93
CA ALA A 323 -9.85 -1.67 -7.40
C ALA A 323 -8.35 -1.95 -7.65
N LYS A 324 -7.60 -2.27 -6.59
CA LYS A 324 -6.26 -2.82 -6.74
C LYS A 324 -6.40 -4.29 -7.12
N ALA A 325 -5.92 -4.68 -8.30
CA ALA A 325 -5.97 -6.07 -8.74
C ALA A 325 -5.08 -6.97 -7.85
N ALA A 326 -5.43 -8.23 -7.76
CA ALA A 326 -4.57 -9.24 -7.16
C ALA A 326 -3.31 -9.43 -8.01
N VAL A 327 -2.21 -9.77 -7.35
CA VAL A 327 -0.89 -9.92 -7.98
C VAL A 327 -0.37 -11.34 -7.78
N ASP A 328 0.24 -11.89 -8.82
CA ASP A 328 0.97 -13.16 -8.79
C ASP A 328 2.19 -13.03 -9.71
N VAL A 329 3.27 -12.47 -9.17
CA VAL A 329 4.56 -12.33 -9.88
C VAL A 329 5.33 -13.64 -9.71
N PRO A 330 5.79 -14.27 -10.80
CA PRO A 330 6.60 -15.48 -10.69
C PRO A 330 7.83 -15.27 -9.81
N VAL A 331 8.05 -16.16 -8.86
CA VAL A 331 9.24 -16.10 -7.97
C VAL A 331 10.55 -16.19 -8.75
N THR A 332 10.50 -16.65 -10.00
CA THR A 332 11.64 -16.75 -10.92
C THR A 332 12.03 -15.43 -11.57
N GLU A 333 11.23 -14.38 -11.41
CA GLU A 333 11.53 -13.06 -11.97
C GLU A 333 12.91 -12.55 -11.51
N PRO A 334 13.68 -11.92 -12.40
CA PRO A 334 15.04 -11.49 -12.09
C PRO A 334 15.15 -10.63 -10.83
N VAL A 335 14.23 -9.69 -10.62
CA VAL A 335 14.24 -8.81 -9.43
C VAL A 335 14.06 -9.61 -8.14
N VAL A 336 13.17 -10.60 -8.13
CA VAL A 336 12.93 -11.48 -6.97
C VAL A 336 14.19 -12.28 -6.64
N GLN A 337 14.84 -12.84 -7.68
CA GLN A 337 16.06 -13.61 -7.51
C GLN A 337 17.26 -12.76 -7.11
N MET A 338 17.34 -11.49 -7.52
CA MET A 338 18.34 -10.52 -7.07
C MET A 338 18.19 -10.23 -5.59
N VAL A 339 16.97 -9.88 -5.14
CA VAL A 339 16.69 -9.65 -3.70
C VAL A 339 17.05 -10.88 -2.88
N LYS A 340 16.62 -12.07 -3.31
CA LYS A 340 16.94 -13.35 -2.66
C LYS A 340 18.45 -13.58 -2.54
N ARG A 341 19.21 -13.40 -3.63
CA ARG A 341 20.68 -13.60 -3.61
C ARG A 341 21.36 -12.62 -2.67
N ASN A 342 21.00 -11.35 -2.75
CA ASN A 342 21.62 -10.31 -1.94
C ASN A 342 21.28 -10.45 -0.45
N LEU A 343 20.05 -10.87 -0.11
CA LEU A 343 19.70 -11.25 1.25
C LEU A 343 20.59 -12.38 1.76
N ARG A 344 20.75 -13.44 0.98
CA ARG A 344 21.63 -14.58 1.33
C ARG A 344 23.09 -14.16 1.49
N THR A 345 23.60 -13.34 0.59
CA THR A 345 24.99 -12.85 0.63
C THR A 345 25.27 -12.05 1.92
N LEU A 346 24.30 -11.28 2.40
CA LEU A 346 24.48 -10.40 3.56
C LEU A 346 24.15 -11.07 4.89
N SER A 347 23.12 -11.91 4.93
CA SER A 347 22.64 -12.54 6.17
C SER A 347 23.13 -13.97 6.37
N GLY A 348 23.63 -14.62 5.31
CA GLY A 348 23.93 -16.06 5.31
C GLY A 348 22.69 -16.96 5.37
N GLN A 349 21.49 -16.42 5.18
CA GLN A 349 20.23 -17.13 5.38
C GLN A 349 19.32 -17.05 4.14
N GLU A 350 18.55 -18.11 3.92
CA GLU A 350 17.46 -18.08 2.94
C GLU A 350 16.32 -17.20 3.46
N PRO A 351 15.50 -16.62 2.54
CA PRO A 351 14.26 -15.98 2.99
C PRO A 351 13.37 -17.00 3.73
N GLU A 352 12.73 -16.57 4.79
CA GLU A 352 11.74 -17.38 5.52
C GLU A 352 10.48 -17.57 4.69
N HIS A 353 10.10 -16.52 3.96
CA HIS A 353 8.97 -16.52 3.07
C HIS A 353 9.38 -16.01 1.69
N LEU A 354 9.03 -16.77 0.66
CA LEU A 354 9.22 -16.42 -0.74
C LEU A 354 7.93 -16.76 -1.51
N GLY A 355 7.27 -15.75 -2.04
CA GLY A 355 5.98 -15.87 -2.71
C GLY A 355 4.84 -15.34 -1.85
N VAL A 356 4.30 -16.14 -0.96
CA VAL A 356 3.19 -15.78 -0.06
C VAL A 356 3.66 -15.77 1.40
N ARG A 357 3.20 -14.79 2.16
CA ARG A 357 3.24 -14.76 3.62
C ARG A 357 1.89 -14.34 4.17
N LEU A 358 1.25 -15.20 4.94
CA LEU A 358 -0.02 -14.89 5.58
C LEU A 358 0.20 -14.37 7.01
N PRO A 359 -0.58 -13.39 7.46
CA PRO A 359 -1.71 -12.75 6.78
C PRO A 359 -1.34 -11.59 5.83
N GLN A 360 -0.06 -11.19 5.68
CA GLN A 360 0.39 -10.02 4.93
C GLN A 360 -0.04 -10.04 3.46
N SER A 361 -0.02 -11.21 2.83
CA SER A 361 -0.50 -11.38 1.44
C SER A 361 -2.01 -11.15 1.25
N TYR A 362 -2.75 -10.89 2.32
CA TYR A 362 -4.14 -10.41 2.21
C TYR A 362 -4.26 -8.89 2.05
N ALA A 363 -3.15 -8.15 2.05
CA ALA A 363 -3.13 -6.72 1.79
C ALA A 363 -2.81 -6.44 0.32
N GLY A 364 -3.52 -5.47 -0.29
CA GLY A 364 -3.16 -4.92 -1.59
C GLY A 364 -2.19 -3.75 -1.41
N ASN A 365 -1.31 -3.52 -2.38
CA ASN A 365 -0.27 -2.48 -2.34
C ASN A 365 0.12 -2.03 -3.76
N ASP A 366 1.13 -1.18 -3.88
CA ASP A 366 1.56 -0.57 -5.14
C ASP A 366 2.16 -1.54 -6.17
N THR A 367 2.55 -2.77 -5.79
CA THR A 367 2.97 -3.78 -6.78
C THR A 367 1.87 -4.10 -7.79
N THR A 368 0.59 -3.91 -7.43
CA THR A 368 -0.54 -4.03 -8.37
C THR A 368 -0.34 -3.16 -9.61
N HIS A 369 -0.01 -1.88 -9.41
CA HIS A 369 0.12 -0.92 -10.51
C HIS A 369 1.38 -1.15 -11.34
N LEU A 370 2.47 -1.54 -10.67
CA LEU A 370 3.72 -1.92 -11.32
C LEU A 370 3.51 -3.17 -12.20
N TRP A 371 2.92 -4.22 -11.65
CA TRP A 371 2.68 -5.46 -12.37
C TRP A 371 1.70 -5.27 -13.55
N GLN A 372 0.61 -4.52 -13.36
CA GLN A 372 -0.31 -4.16 -14.43
C GLN A 372 0.35 -3.33 -15.54
N ALA A 373 1.34 -2.52 -15.19
CA ALA A 373 2.15 -1.80 -16.16
C ALA A 373 3.20 -2.68 -16.85
N GLY A 374 3.29 -3.99 -16.54
CA GLY A 374 4.29 -4.90 -17.07
C GLY A 374 5.69 -4.67 -16.50
N ILE A 375 5.77 -4.16 -15.27
CA ILE A 375 7.03 -3.98 -14.52
C ILE A 375 7.12 -5.12 -13.49
N PRO A 376 7.99 -6.13 -13.68
CA PRO A 376 8.22 -7.18 -12.69
C PRO A 376 8.64 -6.59 -11.34
N CYS A 377 8.00 -7.04 -10.26
CA CYS A 377 8.23 -6.44 -8.94
C CYS A 377 8.06 -7.44 -7.80
N CYS A 378 8.52 -7.06 -6.62
CA CYS A 378 8.25 -7.78 -5.37
C CYS A 378 8.15 -6.80 -4.21
N LEU A 379 7.60 -7.28 -3.10
CA LEU A 379 7.63 -6.59 -1.81
C LEU A 379 8.85 -7.07 -1.02
N TYR A 380 9.64 -6.12 -0.52
CA TYR A 380 10.77 -6.40 0.34
C TYR A 380 11.12 -5.18 1.19
N GLY A 381 10.87 -5.22 2.48
CA GLY A 381 11.10 -4.10 3.40
C GLY A 381 11.34 -4.55 4.84
N PRO A 382 11.66 -3.60 5.75
CA PRO A 382 12.01 -3.90 7.12
C PRO A 382 10.82 -4.41 7.93
N GLY A 383 11.08 -5.18 8.97
CA GLY A 383 10.07 -5.62 9.92
C GLY A 383 9.91 -4.66 11.10
N GLY A 384 8.89 -4.90 11.86
CA GLY A 384 8.51 -4.14 13.03
C GLY A 384 7.13 -4.55 13.50
N GLY A 385 6.42 -3.62 14.10
CA GLY A 385 5.07 -3.90 14.59
C GLY A 385 4.41 -2.70 15.26
N TYR A 386 3.32 -3.01 15.94
CA TYR A 386 2.55 -2.05 16.72
C TYR A 386 1.80 -2.78 17.85
N THR A 387 1.41 -2.05 18.87
CA THR A 387 0.51 -2.50 19.91
C THR A 387 -0.85 -1.83 19.70
N ASP A 388 -1.88 -2.58 19.31
CA ASP A 388 -3.23 -2.05 19.05
C ASP A 388 -3.25 -0.77 18.17
N TYR A 389 -2.43 -0.72 17.12
CA TYR A 389 -2.22 0.42 16.22
C TYR A 389 -1.59 1.67 16.84
N HIS A 390 -1.00 1.57 18.05
CA HIS A 390 -0.17 2.61 18.65
C HIS A 390 1.23 2.10 18.99
N ASP A 391 2.12 3.01 19.40
CA ASP A 391 3.54 2.71 19.65
C ASP A 391 4.17 1.91 18.50
N VAL A 392 3.87 2.39 17.29
CA VAL A 392 4.32 1.80 16.02
C VAL A 392 5.85 1.89 15.94
N HIS A 393 6.50 0.79 15.57
CA HIS A 393 7.95 0.71 15.53
C HIS A 393 8.47 -0.15 14.39
N ILE A 394 9.76 0.02 14.09
CA ILE A 394 10.55 -0.89 13.25
C ILE A 394 11.75 -1.40 14.02
N ASP A 395 12.24 -2.59 13.66
CA ASP A 395 13.49 -3.14 14.16
C ASP A 395 14.68 -2.53 13.38
N LEU A 396 15.63 -1.90 14.08
CA LEU A 396 16.74 -1.18 13.42
C LEU A 396 17.66 -2.11 12.63
N ASP A 397 17.93 -3.32 13.15
CA ASP A 397 18.78 -4.30 12.46
C ASP A 397 18.15 -4.71 11.11
N GLU A 398 16.82 -4.84 11.07
CA GLU A 398 16.11 -5.15 9.83
C GLU A 398 16.14 -3.96 8.85
N LEU A 399 15.99 -2.74 9.34
CA LEU A 399 16.11 -1.53 8.51
C LEU A 399 17.50 -1.46 7.85
N PHE A 400 18.57 -1.72 8.62
CA PHE A 400 19.93 -1.72 8.10
C PHE A 400 20.16 -2.84 7.09
N LEU A 401 19.67 -4.05 7.37
CA LEU A 401 19.77 -5.18 6.44
C LEU A 401 19.03 -4.90 5.14
N VAL A 402 17.80 -4.40 5.21
CA VAL A 402 17.00 -4.07 4.01
C VAL A 402 17.69 -2.99 3.18
N THR A 403 18.20 -1.94 3.82
CA THR A 403 18.95 -0.88 3.13
C THR A 403 20.14 -1.44 2.33
N ARG A 404 20.90 -2.36 2.93
CA ARG A 404 22.03 -3.03 2.27
C ARG A 404 21.58 -3.95 1.13
N VAL A 405 20.54 -4.74 1.32
CA VAL A 405 19.97 -5.63 0.28
C VAL A 405 19.45 -4.82 -0.90
N LEU A 406 18.73 -3.72 -0.66
CA LEU A 406 18.23 -2.84 -1.72
C LEU A 406 19.38 -2.19 -2.50
N ALA A 407 20.44 -1.74 -1.80
CA ALA A 407 21.62 -1.17 -2.46
C ALA A 407 22.31 -2.18 -3.39
N LEU A 408 22.52 -3.41 -2.93
CA LEU A 408 23.11 -4.46 -3.77
C LEU A 408 22.17 -4.91 -4.90
N THR A 409 20.87 -4.94 -4.65
CA THR A 409 19.88 -5.28 -5.68
C THR A 409 19.84 -4.22 -6.78
N ALA A 410 19.87 -2.95 -6.41
CA ALA A 410 19.92 -1.86 -7.38
C ALA A 410 21.26 -1.80 -8.13
N LEU A 411 22.39 -2.11 -7.45
CA LEU A 411 23.68 -2.27 -8.09
C LEU A 411 23.66 -3.36 -9.16
N GLU A 412 23.15 -4.54 -8.83
CA GLU A 412 23.08 -5.69 -9.74
C GLU A 412 22.12 -5.44 -10.91
N ALA A 413 21.00 -4.78 -10.66
CA ALA A 413 20.03 -4.47 -11.71
C ALA A 413 20.56 -3.44 -12.72
N ALA A 414 21.29 -2.42 -12.23
CA ALA A 414 21.76 -1.30 -13.03
C ALA A 414 23.21 -1.43 -13.54
N ALA A 415 23.85 -2.57 -13.35
CA ALA A 415 25.23 -2.84 -13.79
C ALA A 415 25.42 -2.89 -15.32
#